data_c5a8e0670c8105f12a291ed731d1b5cc
#
_entry.id   c5a8e0670c8105f12a291ed731d1b5cc
#
_cell.length_a   1.000
_cell.length_b   1.000
_cell.length_c   1.000
_cell.angle_alpha   90.00
_cell.angle_beta   90.00
_cell.angle_gamma   90.00
#
_symmetry.space_group_name_H-M   'P 1'
#
loop_
_entity.id
_entity.type
_entity.pdbx_description
1 polymer ?
#
loop_
_entity_poly.entity_id
_entity_poly.type
_entity_poly.pdbx_seq_one_letter_code
_entity_poly.pdbx_strand_id
1 'polypeptide(L)'
;MKNYLYGIFAIAFLAFTACTNEELPTPGTGQDTPVEHKSGEILVKFSPYVSEILDKAAAATRSGGPATRSGILSVDEVLDIVGGYQIERVFPVDGRNEERTRESELHLWYVVRFGDDYSAEEVAEKLSALGEVQHVNLNRTIRRAYNAGKKAMPLTREALAAMQRATRAAGDTGYPFNDELLPMQWHLINRGNLFDEKSIVDADVQCEEAWKSSTGDKSIIVAVLDEGVMVEHPDLKNNMWVNEGEVYRSKQDNDGNGYKGDVYGYNFVFDTGVISWDDVSDTGHGTHVAGVIAAQNNNGIGISSIAGGNADIPGVKIMSCQIFSGNAVSNSLATVRAIKYAADNGAVILQCSWGYVSGSANSYEWGGAPGFKDEEEWATNAPLEKDALDYFLHNAGSPNGPIEGGLAIFAGGNESAPQAGFPGAAEECISVSATAADYTPAVYTNYGPGTTIAAPGGDQDYYYEYFDDNHKRGEIGCILS
;
A
#
# COMPACT_ATOMS: atom_id res chain seq x y z
N MET A 1 -10.50 6.66 44.48
CA MET A 1 -9.68 5.71 43.73
C MET A 1 -10.41 5.08 42.52
N LYS A 2 -11.73 4.83 42.58
CA LYS A 2 -12.45 4.25 41.41
C LYS A 2 -12.58 5.17 40.17
N ASN A 3 -12.57 6.48 40.33
CA ASN A 3 -12.78 7.43 39.22
C ASN A 3 -11.52 7.75 38.40
N TYR A 4 -10.32 7.39 38.88
CA TYR A 4 -9.07 7.57 38.14
C TYR A 4 -8.73 6.41 37.21
N LEU A 5 -9.24 5.19 37.50
CA LEU A 5 -9.02 4.03 36.63
C LEU A 5 -9.78 4.16 35.30
N TYR A 6 -11.00 4.71 35.33
CA TYR A 6 -11.79 4.92 34.10
C TYR A 6 -11.19 5.96 33.14
N GLY A 7 -10.48 6.97 33.67
CA GLY A 7 -9.81 7.97 32.84
C GLY A 7 -8.57 7.44 32.12
N ILE A 8 -7.86 6.51 32.74
CA ILE A 8 -6.64 5.91 32.16
C ILE A 8 -7.00 4.93 31.03
N PHE A 9 -8.07 4.15 31.20
CA PHE A 9 -8.56 3.26 30.14
C PHE A 9 -9.07 4.00 28.90
N ALA A 10 -9.76 5.13 29.08
CA ALA A 10 -10.27 5.93 27.96
C ALA A 10 -9.16 6.55 27.09
N ILE A 11 -7.97 6.82 27.68
CA ILE A 11 -6.83 7.41 26.94
C ILE A 11 -6.00 6.32 26.24
N ALA A 12 -5.89 5.12 26.83
CA ALA A 12 -5.25 3.97 26.18
C ALA A 12 -6.03 3.51 24.94
N PHE A 13 -7.35 3.70 24.91
CA PHE A 13 -8.22 3.33 23.78
C PHE A 13 -7.91 4.06 22.45
N LEU A 14 -7.26 5.21 22.48
CA LEU A 14 -6.97 5.99 21.27
C LEU A 14 -5.71 5.53 20.52
N ALA A 15 -4.86 4.69 21.13
CA ALA A 15 -3.61 4.24 20.55
C ALA A 15 -3.71 2.91 19.77
N PHE A 16 -4.80 2.15 19.94
CA PHE A 16 -4.93 0.78 19.43
C PHE A 16 -5.81 0.63 18.18
N THR A 17 -6.10 1.69 17.47
CA THR A 17 -7.17 1.72 16.45
C THR A 17 -6.80 1.18 15.07
N ALA A 18 -5.73 0.45 14.90
CA ALA A 18 -5.34 -0.05 13.59
C ALA A 18 -5.62 -1.54 13.33
N CYS A 19 -6.18 -2.26 14.28
CA CYS A 19 -6.80 -3.55 13.97
C CYS A 19 -8.21 -3.31 13.46
N THR A 20 -8.40 -3.53 12.21
CA THR A 20 -9.71 -3.58 11.61
C THR A 20 -10.34 -4.94 11.89
N ASN A 21 -11.01 -5.09 13.05
CA ASN A 21 -12.20 -5.90 12.98
C ASN A 21 -13.18 -5.10 12.13
N GLU A 22 -13.21 -5.40 10.87
CA GLU A 22 -14.32 -4.97 10.04
C GLU A 22 -15.56 -5.58 10.66
N GLU A 23 -16.46 -4.74 11.21
CA GLU A 23 -17.84 -5.14 11.24
C GLU A 23 -18.16 -5.51 9.80
N LEU A 24 -18.49 -6.79 9.57
CA LEU A 24 -18.94 -7.27 8.27
C LEU A 24 -19.92 -6.23 7.74
N PRO A 25 -19.71 -5.67 6.55
CA PRO A 25 -20.60 -4.67 6.03
C PRO A 25 -22.02 -5.21 6.09
N THR A 26 -22.94 -4.44 6.65
CA THR A 26 -24.36 -4.82 6.69
C THR A 26 -24.77 -5.21 5.28
N PRO A 27 -25.40 -6.39 5.08
CA PRO A 27 -25.73 -6.90 3.77
C PRO A 27 -26.48 -5.84 2.96
N GLY A 28 -25.80 -5.19 2.05
CA GLY A 28 -26.39 -4.29 1.08
C GLY A 28 -27.28 -5.12 0.16
N THR A 29 -28.47 -4.67 -0.12
CA THR A 29 -29.39 -5.28 -1.09
C THR A 29 -28.64 -5.47 -2.39
N GLY A 30 -28.35 -6.75 -2.73
CA GLY A 30 -27.52 -7.13 -3.87
C GLY A 30 -28.02 -6.50 -5.18
N GLN A 31 -27.27 -5.53 -5.64
CA GLN A 31 -27.17 -5.19 -7.03
C GLN A 31 -25.70 -5.46 -7.39
N ASP A 32 -25.47 -6.22 -8.45
CA ASP A 32 -24.17 -6.31 -9.11
C ASP A 32 -23.70 -4.88 -9.38
N THR A 33 -22.91 -4.33 -8.47
CA THR A 33 -22.26 -3.04 -8.72
C THR A 33 -21.14 -3.33 -9.70
N PRO A 34 -21.18 -2.79 -10.92
CA PRO A 34 -20.09 -2.92 -11.88
C PRO A 34 -18.79 -2.47 -11.19
N VAL A 35 -17.66 -3.08 -11.55
CA VAL A 35 -16.35 -2.59 -11.11
C VAL A 35 -16.27 -1.13 -11.52
N GLU A 36 -16.31 -0.23 -10.54
CA GLU A 36 -16.27 1.21 -10.80
C GLU A 36 -14.93 1.55 -11.48
N HIS A 37 -15.00 2.34 -12.52
CA HIS A 37 -13.83 2.89 -13.21
C HIS A 37 -14.00 4.40 -13.38
N LYS A 38 -12.90 5.08 -13.63
CA LYS A 38 -12.92 6.52 -13.89
C LYS A 38 -13.53 6.78 -15.25
N SER A 39 -14.61 7.58 -15.29
CA SER A 39 -15.21 8.02 -16.55
C SER A 39 -14.25 8.90 -17.35
N GLY A 40 -14.40 8.91 -18.69
CA GLY A 40 -13.59 9.74 -19.57
C GLY A 40 -12.09 9.40 -19.61
N GLU A 41 -11.68 8.24 -19.10
CA GLU A 41 -10.27 7.83 -19.07
C GLU A 41 -10.11 6.33 -19.33
N ILE A 42 -9.20 5.98 -20.24
CA ILE A 42 -8.78 4.60 -20.51
C ILE A 42 -7.26 4.50 -20.61
N LEU A 43 -6.75 3.29 -20.41
CA LEU A 43 -5.33 2.96 -20.46
C LEU A 43 -5.08 2.05 -21.65
N VAL A 44 -4.18 2.44 -22.54
CA VAL A 44 -3.97 1.79 -23.85
C VAL A 44 -2.52 1.37 -24.00
N LYS A 45 -2.27 0.10 -24.28
CA LYS A 45 -0.96 -0.41 -24.74
C LYS A 45 -0.94 -0.43 -26.25
N PHE A 46 -0.06 0.35 -26.85
CA PHE A 46 0.12 0.36 -28.28
C PHE A 46 1.15 -0.67 -28.74
N SER A 47 1.04 -1.06 -30.00
CA SER A 47 2.01 -1.95 -30.65
C SER A 47 3.37 -1.25 -30.82
N PRO A 48 4.51 -1.97 -30.68
CA PRO A 48 5.84 -1.38 -30.74
C PRO A 48 6.12 -0.61 -32.04
N TYR A 49 5.54 -1.03 -33.16
CA TYR A 49 5.79 -0.40 -34.47
C TYR A 49 5.23 1.03 -34.62
N VAL A 50 4.34 1.47 -33.72
CA VAL A 50 3.83 2.86 -33.70
C VAL A 50 4.51 3.74 -32.66
N SER A 51 5.40 3.19 -31.85
CA SER A 51 6.08 3.89 -30.73
C SER A 51 6.74 5.20 -31.18
N GLU A 52 7.46 5.22 -32.30
CA GLU A 52 8.10 6.43 -32.80
C GLU A 52 7.11 7.54 -33.20
N ILE A 53 5.90 7.17 -33.66
CA ILE A 53 4.86 8.14 -34.01
C ILE A 53 4.35 8.82 -32.76
N LEU A 54 4.10 8.04 -31.70
CA LEU A 54 3.64 8.52 -30.40
C LEU A 54 4.70 9.39 -29.71
N ASP A 55 5.97 8.99 -29.78
CA ASP A 55 7.09 9.80 -29.25
C ASP A 55 7.19 11.16 -29.96
N LYS A 56 7.00 11.19 -31.27
CA LYS A 56 6.98 12.45 -32.06
C LYS A 56 5.78 13.33 -31.71
N ALA A 57 4.59 12.73 -31.50
CA ALA A 57 3.39 13.46 -31.09
C ALA A 57 3.60 14.10 -29.69
N ALA A 58 4.14 13.35 -28.74
CA ALA A 58 4.48 13.84 -27.39
C ALA A 58 5.52 14.98 -27.44
N ALA A 59 6.59 14.83 -28.24
CA ALA A 59 7.63 15.84 -28.41
C ALA A 59 7.15 17.12 -29.09
N ALA A 60 6.08 17.06 -29.85
CA ALA A 60 5.51 18.23 -30.53
C ALA A 60 4.73 19.16 -29.59
N THR A 61 4.43 18.74 -28.38
CA THR A 61 3.74 19.58 -27.39
C THR A 61 4.71 20.64 -26.83
N ARG A 62 4.33 21.92 -26.92
CA ARG A 62 5.20 23.07 -26.57
C ARG A 62 5.52 23.19 -25.06
N SER A 63 4.82 22.45 -24.20
CA SER A 63 4.92 22.56 -22.74
C SER A 63 5.25 21.22 -22.05
N GLY A 64 5.53 20.16 -22.81
CA GLY A 64 5.69 18.82 -22.24
C GLY A 64 4.40 18.22 -21.65
N GLY A 65 3.25 18.83 -21.94
CA GLY A 65 1.94 18.33 -21.52
C GLY A 65 1.38 17.25 -22.44
N PRO A 66 0.14 16.75 -22.18
CA PRO A 66 -0.51 15.74 -23.01
C PRO A 66 -0.66 16.20 -24.46
N ALA A 67 -0.46 15.29 -25.40
CA ALA A 67 -0.77 15.56 -26.82
C ALA A 67 -2.29 15.49 -27.03
N THR A 68 -2.78 16.24 -28.02
CA THR A 68 -4.20 16.26 -28.42
C THR A 68 -4.45 15.43 -29.69
N ARG A 69 -3.42 14.76 -30.17
CA ARG A 69 -3.44 13.82 -31.33
C ARG A 69 -2.36 12.76 -31.11
N SER A 70 -2.69 11.50 -31.42
CA SER A 70 -1.72 10.40 -31.36
C SER A 70 -0.75 10.44 -32.57
N GLY A 71 -1.17 11.03 -33.68
CA GLY A 71 -0.48 10.96 -34.95
C GLY A 71 -0.71 9.64 -35.70
N ILE A 72 -1.54 8.75 -35.19
CA ILE A 72 -1.95 7.49 -35.81
C ILE A 72 -3.36 7.69 -36.33
N LEU A 73 -3.54 7.68 -37.65
CA LEU A 73 -4.80 8.09 -38.30
C LEU A 73 -5.99 7.25 -37.80
N SER A 74 -5.87 5.93 -37.76
CA SER A 74 -6.91 5.00 -37.28
C SER A 74 -7.34 5.26 -35.83
N VAL A 75 -6.38 5.56 -34.95
CA VAL A 75 -6.62 5.92 -33.54
C VAL A 75 -7.30 7.29 -33.46
N ASP A 76 -6.77 8.27 -34.19
CA ASP A 76 -7.32 9.62 -34.20
C ASP A 76 -8.75 9.63 -34.73
N GLU A 77 -9.08 8.86 -35.78
CA GLU A 77 -10.44 8.71 -36.29
C GLU A 77 -11.43 8.13 -35.30
N VAL A 78 -11.01 7.12 -34.50
CA VAL A 78 -11.84 6.57 -33.43
C VAL A 78 -12.05 7.59 -32.32
N LEU A 79 -10.99 8.30 -31.91
CA LEU A 79 -11.05 9.28 -30.80
C LEU A 79 -11.69 10.61 -31.23
N ASP A 80 -11.79 10.94 -32.51
CA ASP A 80 -12.53 12.12 -33.02
C ASP A 80 -14.04 12.01 -32.71
N ILE A 81 -14.57 10.79 -32.52
CA ILE A 81 -15.96 10.55 -32.13
C ILE A 81 -16.29 11.18 -30.77
N VAL A 82 -15.31 11.22 -29.86
CA VAL A 82 -15.48 11.81 -28.55
C VAL A 82 -15.21 13.32 -28.48
N GLY A 83 -15.11 13.98 -29.64
CA GLY A 83 -15.08 15.45 -29.74
C GLY A 83 -13.77 16.11 -29.29
N GLY A 84 -12.79 15.35 -28.91
CA GLY A 84 -11.47 15.81 -28.49
C GLY A 84 -10.93 14.95 -27.35
N TYR A 85 -9.61 14.76 -27.34
CA TYR A 85 -8.95 13.92 -26.35
C TYR A 85 -7.55 14.43 -26.02
N GLN A 86 -7.01 13.90 -24.93
CA GLN A 86 -5.61 14.06 -24.52
C GLN A 86 -4.98 12.69 -24.43
N ILE A 87 -3.73 12.57 -24.82
CA ILE A 87 -2.95 11.34 -24.74
C ILE A 87 -1.56 11.65 -24.18
N GLU A 88 -1.14 10.88 -23.21
CA GLU A 88 0.20 10.96 -22.61
C GLU A 88 0.66 9.57 -22.16
N ARG A 89 1.95 9.38 -21.97
CA ARG A 89 2.45 8.13 -21.37
C ARG A 89 1.89 7.91 -19.98
N VAL A 90 1.57 6.65 -19.65
CA VAL A 90 1.26 6.25 -18.26
C VAL A 90 2.44 6.56 -17.37
N PHE A 91 3.64 6.20 -17.80
CA PHE A 91 4.88 6.43 -17.05
C PHE A 91 5.63 7.63 -17.64
N PRO A 92 5.92 8.66 -16.86
CA PRO A 92 6.75 9.78 -17.28
C PRO A 92 8.09 9.32 -17.85
N VAL A 93 8.69 10.12 -18.70
CA VAL A 93 10.03 9.86 -19.21
C VAL A 93 11.04 10.21 -18.11
N ASP A 94 11.80 9.22 -17.66
CA ASP A 94 12.96 9.37 -16.80
C ASP A 94 14.21 8.97 -17.56
N GLY A 95 15.07 9.94 -17.86
CA GLY A 95 16.27 9.70 -18.65
C GLY A 95 17.24 8.69 -18.04
N ARG A 96 17.18 8.47 -16.72
CA ARG A 96 18.00 7.47 -16.01
C ARG A 96 17.49 6.03 -16.25
N ASN A 97 16.20 5.87 -16.46
CA ASN A 97 15.50 4.58 -16.49
C ASN A 97 14.79 4.30 -17.82
N GLU A 98 14.93 5.18 -18.83
CA GLU A 98 14.19 5.05 -20.10
C GLU A 98 14.56 3.78 -20.87
N GLU A 99 15.81 3.33 -20.82
CA GLU A 99 16.25 2.09 -21.47
C GLU A 99 15.50 0.89 -20.88
N ARG A 100 15.51 0.72 -19.56
CA ARG A 100 14.77 -0.34 -18.88
C ARG A 100 13.26 -0.25 -19.13
N THR A 101 12.71 0.97 -19.15
CA THR A 101 11.29 1.23 -19.43
C THR A 101 10.92 0.75 -20.84
N ARG A 102 11.83 0.92 -21.80
CA ARG A 102 11.61 0.46 -23.18
C ARG A 102 11.81 -1.04 -23.34
N GLU A 103 12.79 -1.62 -22.70
CA GLU A 103 13.04 -3.07 -22.68
C GLU A 103 11.85 -3.84 -22.07
N SER A 104 11.20 -3.26 -21.06
CA SER A 104 9.99 -3.80 -20.43
C SER A 104 8.68 -3.38 -21.12
N GLU A 105 8.75 -2.74 -22.27
CA GLU A 105 7.61 -2.23 -23.05
C GLU A 105 6.67 -1.28 -22.30
N LEU A 106 7.01 -0.80 -21.12
CA LEU A 106 6.19 0.13 -20.33
C LEU A 106 6.00 1.49 -21.02
N HIS A 107 6.92 1.88 -21.92
CA HIS A 107 6.81 3.09 -22.73
C HIS A 107 5.65 3.04 -23.73
N LEU A 108 5.05 1.87 -23.98
CA LEU A 108 3.94 1.65 -24.88
C LEU A 108 2.58 1.91 -24.24
N TRP A 109 2.54 2.05 -22.91
CA TRP A 109 1.32 2.35 -22.19
C TRP A 109 1.02 3.84 -22.15
N TYR A 110 -0.19 4.20 -22.54
CA TYR A 110 -0.69 5.57 -22.59
C TYR A 110 -2.01 5.70 -21.85
N VAL A 111 -2.23 6.85 -21.22
CA VAL A 111 -3.53 7.25 -20.73
C VAL A 111 -4.17 8.15 -21.77
N VAL A 112 -5.41 7.82 -22.14
CA VAL A 112 -6.24 8.61 -23.06
C VAL A 112 -7.40 9.18 -22.27
N ARG A 113 -7.54 10.51 -22.26
CA ARG A 113 -8.60 11.25 -21.55
C ARG A 113 -9.50 11.93 -22.58
N PHE A 114 -10.80 11.83 -22.35
CA PHE A 114 -11.85 12.41 -23.19
C PHE A 114 -13.03 12.89 -22.32
N GLY A 115 -14.07 13.43 -22.95
CA GLY A 115 -15.23 13.96 -22.21
C GLY A 115 -16.02 12.86 -21.50
N ASP A 116 -16.52 13.15 -20.29
CA ASP A 116 -17.27 12.22 -19.43
C ASP A 116 -18.64 11.80 -20.01
N ASP A 117 -19.08 12.46 -21.10
CA ASP A 117 -20.34 12.14 -21.79
C ASP A 117 -20.26 10.85 -22.64
N TYR A 118 -19.06 10.28 -22.78
CA TYR A 118 -18.83 9.07 -23.59
C TYR A 118 -18.49 7.88 -22.69
N SER A 119 -19.03 6.70 -23.03
CA SER A 119 -18.71 5.46 -22.32
C SER A 119 -17.25 5.05 -22.56
N ALA A 120 -16.52 4.83 -21.47
CA ALA A 120 -15.14 4.34 -21.54
C ALA A 120 -15.08 2.93 -22.15
N GLU A 121 -16.11 2.10 -21.91
CA GLU A 121 -16.23 0.75 -22.47
C GLU A 121 -16.40 0.79 -23.99
N GLU A 122 -17.28 1.68 -24.50
CA GLU A 122 -17.49 1.81 -25.95
C GLU A 122 -16.23 2.31 -26.68
N VAL A 123 -15.50 3.24 -26.06
CA VAL A 123 -14.23 3.74 -26.61
C VAL A 123 -13.17 2.65 -26.56
N ALA A 124 -13.09 1.91 -25.44
CA ALA A 124 -12.17 0.79 -25.28
C ALA A 124 -12.42 -0.32 -26.31
N GLU A 125 -13.69 -0.70 -26.53
CA GLU A 125 -14.06 -1.69 -27.55
C GLU A 125 -13.61 -1.29 -28.96
N LYS A 126 -13.85 -0.03 -29.33
CA LYS A 126 -13.47 0.48 -30.65
C LYS A 126 -11.94 0.52 -30.84
N LEU A 127 -11.18 0.95 -29.82
CA LEU A 127 -9.72 0.97 -29.89
C LEU A 127 -9.12 -0.43 -29.90
N SER A 128 -9.68 -1.37 -29.15
CA SER A 128 -9.22 -2.77 -29.12
C SER A 128 -9.35 -3.47 -30.47
N ALA A 129 -10.19 -2.97 -31.37
CA ALA A 129 -10.34 -3.51 -32.71
C ALA A 129 -9.23 -3.08 -33.67
N LEU A 130 -8.38 -2.12 -33.28
CA LEU A 130 -7.31 -1.57 -34.14
C LEU A 130 -6.04 -2.43 -34.04
N GLY A 131 -5.36 -2.66 -35.16
CA GLY A 131 -4.11 -3.41 -35.20
C GLY A 131 -2.94 -2.73 -34.49
N GLU A 132 -3.01 -1.42 -34.29
CA GLU A 132 -2.04 -0.59 -33.59
C GLU A 132 -2.14 -0.69 -32.06
N VAL A 133 -3.21 -1.29 -31.57
CA VAL A 133 -3.51 -1.43 -30.14
C VAL A 133 -3.33 -2.89 -29.70
N GLN A 134 -2.56 -3.12 -28.66
CA GLN A 134 -2.37 -4.46 -28.06
C GLN A 134 -3.39 -4.73 -26.96
N HIS A 135 -3.57 -3.77 -26.05
CA HIS A 135 -4.49 -3.88 -24.92
C HIS A 135 -5.19 -2.54 -24.65
N VAL A 136 -6.41 -2.61 -24.16
CA VAL A 136 -7.10 -1.48 -23.56
C VAL A 136 -7.65 -1.89 -22.21
N ASN A 137 -7.34 -1.10 -21.18
CA ASN A 137 -7.84 -1.28 -19.84
C ASN A 137 -8.70 -0.08 -19.44
N LEU A 138 -9.77 -0.35 -18.71
CA LEU A 138 -10.46 0.68 -17.93
C LEU A 138 -9.57 1.08 -16.74
N ASN A 139 -9.54 2.37 -16.41
CA ASN A 139 -8.85 2.83 -15.21
C ASN A 139 -9.72 2.52 -13.97
N ARG A 140 -9.55 1.31 -13.42
CA ARG A 140 -10.38 0.75 -12.35
C ARG A 140 -10.18 1.52 -11.05
N THR A 141 -11.25 1.68 -10.29
CA THR A 141 -11.19 2.18 -8.92
C THR A 141 -10.53 1.14 -8.02
N ILE A 142 -9.53 1.57 -7.27
CA ILE A 142 -8.88 0.77 -6.21
C ILE A 142 -9.43 1.24 -4.87
N ARG A 143 -9.82 0.30 -4.03
CA ARG A 143 -10.38 0.58 -2.69
C ARG A 143 -9.40 0.18 -1.61
N ARG A 144 -9.47 0.89 -0.49
CA ARG A 144 -8.79 0.48 0.74
C ARG A 144 -9.32 -0.87 1.19
N ALA A 145 -8.43 -1.77 1.59
CA ALA A 145 -8.79 -3.07 2.16
C ALA A 145 -9.05 -3.00 3.68
N TYR A 146 -9.17 -1.81 4.25
CA TYR A 146 -9.36 -1.58 5.69
C TYR A 146 -10.48 -0.56 5.95
N ASN A 147 -11.01 -0.57 7.18
CA ASN A 147 -12.14 0.27 7.56
C ASN A 147 -11.77 1.77 7.63
N ALA A 148 -12.14 2.54 6.59
CA ALA A 148 -11.93 3.98 6.53
C ALA A 148 -12.71 4.78 7.60
N GLY A 149 -13.64 4.17 8.32
CA GLY A 149 -14.36 4.80 9.44
C GLY A 149 -13.57 4.84 10.75
N LYS A 150 -12.48 4.06 10.86
CA LYS A 150 -11.62 4.05 12.06
C LYS A 150 -10.36 4.86 11.79
N LYS A 151 -10.24 6.01 12.44
CA LYS A 151 -9.12 6.92 12.27
C LYS A 151 -8.09 6.73 13.37
N ALA A 152 -6.83 6.48 13.00
CA ALA A 152 -5.70 6.59 13.92
C ALA A 152 -5.46 8.05 14.29
N MET A 153 -5.22 8.33 15.56
CA MET A 153 -4.90 9.66 16.05
C MET A 153 -3.47 9.67 16.59
N PRO A 154 -2.67 10.70 16.27
CA PRO A 154 -1.35 10.86 16.88
C PRO A 154 -1.46 10.87 18.40
N LEU A 155 -0.59 10.12 19.08
CA LEU A 155 -0.52 10.14 20.54
C LEU A 155 -0.11 11.52 21.04
N THR A 156 -0.88 12.09 21.97
CA THR A 156 -0.46 13.29 22.68
C THR A 156 0.68 12.96 23.64
N ARG A 157 1.50 13.96 24.02
CA ARG A 157 2.54 13.76 25.02
C ARG A 157 1.99 13.27 26.35
N GLU A 158 0.79 13.71 26.72
CA GLU A 158 0.09 13.31 27.93
C GLU A 158 -0.35 11.84 27.87
N ALA A 159 -0.90 11.40 26.72
CA ALA A 159 -1.27 10.01 26.48
C ALA A 159 -0.04 9.11 26.51
N LEU A 160 1.02 9.48 25.78
CA LEU A 160 2.29 8.77 25.78
C LEU A 160 2.85 8.62 27.21
N ALA A 161 2.90 9.71 28.00
CA ALA A 161 3.37 9.67 29.40
C ALA A 161 2.48 8.82 30.31
N ALA A 162 1.19 8.67 30.01
CA ALA A 162 0.28 7.79 30.74
C ALA A 162 0.56 6.31 30.42
N MET A 163 0.77 5.98 29.15
CA MET A 163 1.13 4.63 28.70
C MET A 163 2.47 4.18 29.28
N GLN A 164 3.48 5.03 29.25
CA GLN A 164 4.79 4.80 29.88
C GLN A 164 4.69 4.49 31.37
N ARG A 165 3.84 5.20 32.10
CA ARG A 165 3.61 4.92 33.51
C ARG A 165 2.95 3.56 33.74
N ALA A 166 2.06 3.16 32.86
CA ALA A 166 1.37 1.87 32.92
C ALA A 166 2.35 0.70 32.68
N THR A 167 3.21 0.80 31.66
CA THR A 167 4.22 -0.22 31.34
C THR A 167 5.27 -0.36 32.42
N ARG A 168 5.77 0.75 32.99
CA ARG A 168 6.70 0.71 34.15
C ARG A 168 6.07 0.11 35.39
N ALA A 169 4.78 0.31 35.62
CA ALA A 169 4.06 -0.27 36.75
C ALA A 169 3.87 -1.79 36.60
N ALA A 170 3.88 -2.32 35.37
CA ALA A 170 3.83 -3.76 35.12
C ALA A 170 5.13 -4.49 35.51
N GLY A 171 6.23 -3.78 35.75
CA GLY A 171 7.49 -4.34 36.23
C GLY A 171 8.23 -5.23 35.24
N ASP A 172 7.87 -5.14 33.95
CA ASP A 172 8.48 -5.96 32.91
C ASP A 172 9.86 -5.39 32.52
N THR A 173 10.90 -6.16 32.80
CA THR A 173 12.30 -5.79 32.51
C THR A 173 12.93 -6.85 31.63
N GLY A 174 13.87 -6.44 30.76
CA GLY A 174 14.64 -7.39 29.95
C GLY A 174 14.25 -7.40 28.47
N TYR A 175 13.63 -6.35 27.96
CA TYR A 175 13.49 -6.11 26.54
C TYR A 175 14.81 -5.60 25.93
N PRO A 176 15.11 -5.93 24.66
CA PRO A 176 16.38 -5.59 24.03
C PRO A 176 16.57 -4.09 23.76
N PHE A 177 15.47 -3.33 23.67
CA PHE A 177 15.44 -1.89 23.43
C PHE A 177 14.70 -1.15 24.55
N ASN A 178 14.92 0.16 24.62
CA ASN A 178 14.37 1.03 25.68
C ASN A 178 13.11 1.78 25.25
N ASP A 179 12.52 1.44 24.11
CA ASP A 179 11.32 2.07 23.58
C ASP A 179 10.14 1.76 24.51
N GLU A 180 9.40 2.80 24.85
CA GLU A 180 8.49 2.79 25.98
C GLU A 180 7.31 1.85 25.83
N LEU A 181 6.90 1.56 24.60
CA LEU A 181 5.75 0.72 24.26
C LEU A 181 6.15 -0.67 23.74
N LEU A 182 7.43 -0.98 23.57
CA LEU A 182 7.89 -2.31 23.17
C LEU A 182 7.28 -3.44 24.03
N PRO A 183 7.13 -3.30 25.34
CA PRO A 183 6.48 -4.33 26.15
C PRO A 183 5.02 -4.60 25.79
N MET A 184 4.37 -3.73 25.02
CA MET A 184 2.98 -3.90 24.55
C MET A 184 2.90 -4.44 23.13
N GLN A 185 4.03 -4.57 22.45
CA GLN A 185 4.11 -5.05 21.07
C GLN A 185 4.31 -6.57 21.02
N TRP A 186 3.26 -7.31 21.40
CA TRP A 186 3.29 -8.76 21.42
C TRP A 186 3.66 -9.39 20.08
N HIS A 187 3.37 -8.73 18.97
CA HIS A 187 3.71 -9.20 17.63
C HIS A 187 5.21 -9.24 17.37
N LEU A 188 6.00 -8.46 18.10
CA LEU A 188 7.47 -8.48 18.04
C LEU A 188 8.06 -9.45 19.06
N ILE A 189 7.55 -9.44 20.30
CA ILE A 189 7.99 -10.27 21.42
C ILE A 189 6.79 -10.64 22.29
N ASN A 190 6.29 -11.87 22.17
CA ASN A 190 5.16 -12.36 22.94
C ASN A 190 5.61 -13.19 24.14
N ARG A 191 5.53 -12.62 25.33
CA ARG A 191 5.89 -13.30 26.57
C ARG A 191 4.70 -13.93 27.31
N GLY A 192 3.52 -13.94 26.67
CA GLY A 192 2.30 -14.52 27.23
C GLY A 192 1.72 -13.76 28.42
N ASN A 193 2.12 -12.50 28.63
CA ASN A 193 1.79 -11.72 29.83
C ASN A 193 0.86 -10.52 29.57
N LEU A 194 0.50 -10.23 28.33
CA LEU A 194 -0.33 -9.07 27.96
C LEU A 194 -1.82 -9.38 27.95
N PHE A 195 -2.18 -10.63 27.67
CA PHE A 195 -3.54 -11.08 27.53
C PHE A 195 -3.90 -12.04 28.66
N ASP A 196 -5.11 -12.56 28.56
CA ASP A 196 -5.56 -13.65 29.40
C ASP A 196 -4.77 -14.97 29.14
N GLU A 197 -5.27 -16.06 29.68
CA GLU A 197 -4.66 -17.39 29.67
C GLU A 197 -4.46 -18.00 28.26
N LYS A 198 -4.96 -17.33 27.18
CA LYS A 198 -4.89 -17.86 25.79
C LYS A 198 -3.74 -17.31 24.97
N SER A 199 -3.04 -16.28 25.44
CA SER A 199 -1.82 -15.82 24.79
C SER A 199 -0.72 -16.88 24.90
N ILE A 200 -0.12 -17.25 23.79
CA ILE A 200 0.93 -18.28 23.76
C ILE A 200 2.28 -17.60 23.60
N VAL A 201 3.20 -17.92 24.50
CA VAL A 201 4.60 -17.45 24.43
C VAL A 201 5.18 -17.79 23.06
N ASP A 202 5.93 -16.85 22.49
CA ASP A 202 6.57 -16.95 21.16
C ASP A 202 5.58 -16.96 19.98
N ALA A 203 4.27 -16.72 20.19
CA ALA A 203 3.34 -16.43 19.09
C ALA A 203 3.57 -15.00 18.54
N ASP A 204 4.73 -14.78 17.91
CA ASP A 204 5.21 -13.50 17.40
C ASP A 204 6.12 -13.71 16.17
N VAL A 205 6.81 -12.67 15.69
CA VAL A 205 7.76 -12.75 14.56
C VAL A 205 9.21 -12.97 15.00
N GLN A 206 9.47 -13.32 16.24
CA GLN A 206 10.78 -13.64 16.81
C GLN A 206 11.83 -12.52 16.65
N CYS A 207 11.39 -11.26 16.82
CA CYS A 207 12.29 -10.11 16.65
C CYS A 207 13.44 -10.11 17.66
N GLU A 208 13.23 -10.57 18.90
CA GLU A 208 14.30 -10.62 19.90
C GLU A 208 15.50 -11.45 19.43
N GLU A 209 15.28 -12.54 18.70
CA GLU A 209 16.36 -13.34 18.09
C GLU A 209 16.88 -12.70 16.81
N ALA A 210 15.99 -12.18 15.96
CA ALA A 210 16.36 -11.56 14.68
C ALA A 210 17.28 -10.34 14.88
N TRP A 211 17.00 -9.50 15.88
CA TRP A 211 17.79 -8.30 16.17
C TRP A 211 19.20 -8.58 16.68
N LYS A 212 19.51 -9.79 17.11
CA LYS A 212 20.91 -10.21 17.40
C LYS A 212 21.74 -10.29 16.12
N SER A 213 21.10 -10.49 14.98
CA SER A 213 21.75 -10.59 13.65
C SER A 213 21.67 -9.29 12.88
N SER A 214 20.51 -8.65 12.84
CA SER A 214 20.28 -7.39 12.13
C SER A 214 19.09 -6.65 12.69
N THR A 215 19.20 -5.34 12.76
CA THR A 215 18.09 -4.42 13.09
C THR A 215 17.66 -3.60 11.87
N GLY A 216 18.07 -3.98 10.67
CA GLY A 216 17.84 -3.26 9.42
C GLY A 216 19.11 -2.62 8.88
N ASP A 217 19.04 -2.12 7.65
CA ASP A 217 20.13 -1.41 6.97
C ASP A 217 19.55 -0.28 6.10
N LYS A 218 20.19 0.89 6.15
CA LYS A 218 19.76 2.09 5.41
C LYS A 218 19.80 1.96 3.88
N SER A 219 20.51 0.97 3.36
CA SER A 219 20.56 0.69 1.91
C SER A 219 19.29 0.00 1.43
N ILE A 220 18.49 -0.57 2.33
CA ILE A 220 17.20 -1.16 2.02
C ILE A 220 16.13 -0.08 2.03
N ILE A 221 15.47 0.11 0.90
CA ILE A 221 14.34 1.04 0.76
C ILE A 221 13.06 0.22 0.62
N VAL A 222 12.10 0.49 1.51
CA VAL A 222 10.75 -0.09 1.48
C VAL A 222 9.77 0.97 1.01
N ALA A 223 9.16 0.75 -0.13
CA ALA A 223 8.09 1.61 -0.63
C ALA A 223 6.75 1.17 0.00
N VAL A 224 6.13 2.07 0.73
CA VAL A 224 4.80 1.88 1.34
C VAL A 224 3.76 2.45 0.39
N LEU A 225 3.03 1.56 -0.30
CA LEU A 225 1.94 1.92 -1.21
C LEU A 225 0.63 1.92 -0.42
N ASP A 226 0.26 3.07 0.14
CA ASP A 226 -0.83 3.17 1.12
C ASP A 226 -1.41 4.60 1.18
N GLU A 227 -2.06 4.97 2.30
CA GLU A 227 -2.23 6.37 2.69
C GLU A 227 -0.87 7.04 2.89
N GLY A 228 -0.87 8.37 2.96
CA GLY A 228 0.36 9.11 3.24
C GLY A 228 0.98 8.76 4.60
N VAL A 229 2.29 8.68 4.64
CA VAL A 229 3.06 8.53 5.88
C VAL A 229 3.31 9.90 6.51
N MET A 230 3.12 10.04 7.82
CA MET A 230 3.51 11.23 8.57
C MET A 230 5.04 11.36 8.62
N VAL A 231 5.62 12.00 7.60
CA VAL A 231 7.08 12.08 7.40
C VAL A 231 7.84 12.76 8.55
N GLU A 232 7.18 13.61 9.31
CA GLU A 232 7.74 14.31 10.49
C GLU A 232 7.48 13.54 11.81
N HIS A 233 6.92 12.33 11.75
CA HIS A 233 6.62 11.55 12.96
C HIS A 233 7.91 11.35 13.78
N PRO A 234 7.91 11.65 15.09
CA PRO A 234 9.12 11.61 15.91
C PRO A 234 9.90 10.30 15.82
N ASP A 235 9.18 9.20 15.67
CA ASP A 235 9.73 7.85 15.65
C ASP A 235 10.06 7.33 14.23
N LEU A 236 9.66 8.05 13.16
CA LEU A 236 9.87 7.64 11.77
C LEU A 236 10.83 8.54 11.00
N LYS A 237 10.89 9.84 11.31
CA LYS A 237 11.55 10.87 10.50
C LYS A 237 13.01 10.55 10.13
N ASN A 238 13.73 9.85 11.00
CA ASN A 238 15.13 9.48 10.77
C ASN A 238 15.29 8.29 9.80
N ASN A 239 14.21 7.54 9.60
CA ASN A 239 14.15 6.39 8.71
C ASN A 239 13.33 6.67 7.44
N MET A 240 12.94 7.92 7.18
CA MET A 240 12.36 8.27 5.90
C MET A 240 13.43 8.25 4.80
N TRP A 241 13.04 7.76 3.62
CA TRP A 241 13.81 7.94 2.40
C TRP A 241 13.77 9.40 1.97
N VAL A 242 14.86 9.88 1.38
CA VAL A 242 14.97 11.27 0.93
C VAL A 242 15.54 11.28 -0.48
N ASN A 243 14.80 11.87 -1.43
CA ASN A 243 15.31 12.24 -2.73
C ASN A 243 16.12 13.54 -2.60
N GLU A 244 17.45 13.41 -2.54
CA GLU A 244 18.36 14.57 -2.40
C GLU A 244 18.40 15.46 -3.66
N GLY A 245 17.91 14.95 -4.81
CA GLY A 245 17.82 15.70 -6.06
C GLY A 245 16.65 16.69 -6.09
N GLU A 246 15.74 16.60 -5.13
CA GLU A 246 14.49 17.35 -5.10
C GLU A 246 14.40 18.38 -3.98
N VAL A 247 13.49 19.35 -4.16
CA VAL A 247 13.20 20.40 -3.18
C VAL A 247 11.74 20.27 -2.73
N TYR A 248 11.53 20.09 -1.44
CA TYR A 248 10.21 19.91 -0.87
C TYR A 248 9.23 21.02 -1.29
N ARG A 249 8.05 20.64 -1.75
CA ARG A 249 7.01 21.54 -2.29
C ARG A 249 7.43 22.31 -3.54
N SER A 250 8.50 21.90 -4.23
CA SER A 250 8.85 22.46 -5.53
C SER A 250 7.74 22.15 -6.54
N LYS A 251 7.53 23.11 -7.45
CA LYS A 251 6.70 22.89 -8.65
C LYS A 251 7.51 22.46 -9.87
N GLN A 252 8.81 22.29 -9.68
CA GLN A 252 9.75 21.84 -10.70
C GLN A 252 10.20 20.43 -10.35
N ASP A 253 10.36 19.62 -11.35
CA ASP A 253 11.07 18.36 -11.32
C ASP A 253 12.56 18.72 -11.48
N ASN A 254 13.33 18.59 -10.40
CA ASN A 254 14.72 19.07 -10.39
C ASN A 254 15.70 17.97 -10.77
N ASP A 255 15.35 16.70 -10.60
CA ASP A 255 16.19 15.55 -10.94
C ASP A 255 15.82 14.88 -12.26
N GLY A 256 14.70 15.31 -12.89
CA GLY A 256 14.26 14.86 -14.21
C GLY A 256 13.64 13.47 -14.21
N ASN A 257 13.06 13.03 -13.08
CA ASN A 257 12.41 11.73 -12.97
C ASN A 257 10.93 11.72 -13.39
N GLY A 258 10.38 12.89 -13.70
CA GLY A 258 8.98 13.09 -14.08
C GLY A 258 8.05 13.43 -12.91
N TYR A 259 8.55 13.52 -11.68
CA TYR A 259 7.80 13.79 -10.46
C TYR A 259 8.33 15.02 -9.73
N LYS A 260 7.46 15.96 -9.38
CA LYS A 260 7.85 17.29 -8.87
C LYS A 260 7.85 17.31 -7.36
N GLY A 261 8.98 17.67 -6.75
CA GLY A 261 9.10 17.89 -5.32
C GLY A 261 8.96 16.63 -4.46
N ASP A 262 9.28 15.47 -5.01
CA ASP A 262 9.12 14.13 -4.44
C ASP A 262 10.20 13.76 -3.41
N VAL A 263 10.42 14.63 -2.43
CA VAL A 263 11.50 14.49 -1.43
C VAL A 263 11.35 13.24 -0.56
N TYR A 264 10.14 12.87 -0.16
CA TYR A 264 9.88 11.71 0.70
C TYR A 264 9.09 10.59 0.01
N GLY A 265 8.93 10.70 -1.30
CA GLY A 265 8.02 9.92 -2.12
C GLY A 265 7.01 10.81 -2.82
N TYR A 266 5.90 10.25 -3.27
CA TYR A 266 4.95 10.98 -4.10
C TYR A 266 3.49 10.63 -3.80
N ASN A 267 2.60 11.63 -3.88
CA ASN A 267 1.16 11.45 -3.82
C ASN A 267 0.60 11.28 -5.24
N PHE A 268 0.35 10.05 -5.64
CA PHE A 268 -0.13 9.68 -6.97
C PHE A 268 -1.62 9.95 -7.19
N VAL A 269 -2.37 10.23 -6.11
CA VAL A 269 -3.79 10.60 -6.20
C VAL A 269 -3.94 12.04 -6.70
N PHE A 270 -3.11 12.94 -6.20
CA PHE A 270 -3.14 14.38 -6.52
C PHE A 270 -1.98 14.85 -7.40
N ASP A 271 -1.12 13.94 -7.86
CA ASP A 271 0.03 14.22 -8.72
C ASP A 271 0.95 15.31 -8.14
N THR A 272 1.44 15.09 -6.90
CA THR A 272 2.25 16.05 -6.15
C THR A 272 3.25 15.37 -5.22
N GLY A 273 4.44 15.98 -5.01
CA GLY A 273 5.41 15.58 -4.00
C GLY A 273 5.01 15.92 -2.56
N VAL A 274 3.83 16.48 -2.33
CA VAL A 274 3.32 16.75 -0.97
C VAL A 274 2.57 15.52 -0.47
N ILE A 275 3.15 14.82 0.48
CA ILE A 275 2.50 13.71 1.17
C ILE A 275 1.47 14.28 2.15
N SER A 276 0.22 13.80 2.06
CA SER A 276 -0.89 14.14 2.95
C SER A 276 -1.24 12.92 3.79
N TRP A 277 -1.19 13.05 5.10
CA TRP A 277 -1.48 11.97 6.05
C TRP A 277 -2.63 12.30 7.00
N ASP A 278 -3.05 13.57 7.04
CA ASP A 278 -3.98 14.15 8.01
C ASP A 278 -5.28 14.65 7.38
N ASP A 279 -5.59 14.22 6.16
CA ASP A 279 -6.90 14.49 5.58
C ASP A 279 -8.01 13.92 6.48
N VAL A 280 -9.16 14.59 6.50
CA VAL A 280 -10.27 14.23 7.39
C VAL A 280 -10.75 12.78 7.22
N SER A 281 -10.55 12.21 6.06
CA SER A 281 -10.96 10.84 5.73
C SER A 281 -9.80 9.85 5.67
N ASP A 282 -8.58 10.27 5.94
CA ASP A 282 -7.46 9.34 6.14
C ASP A 282 -7.53 8.72 7.53
N THR A 283 -7.10 7.47 7.63
CA THR A 283 -7.14 6.69 8.88
C THR A 283 -5.82 6.74 9.65
N GLY A 284 -4.73 7.13 8.98
CA GLY A 284 -3.35 7.02 9.47
C GLY A 284 -2.73 5.66 9.21
N HIS A 285 -3.38 4.81 8.40
CA HIS A 285 -2.95 3.44 8.12
C HIS A 285 -1.53 3.40 7.54
N GLY A 286 -1.19 4.23 6.55
CA GLY A 286 0.15 4.27 5.98
C GLY A 286 1.25 4.63 7.01
N THR A 287 0.95 5.51 7.97
CA THR A 287 1.86 5.82 9.08
C THR A 287 2.03 4.62 10.01
N HIS A 288 0.93 3.91 10.31
CA HIS A 288 0.95 2.71 11.13
C HIS A 288 1.78 1.59 10.48
N VAL A 289 1.57 1.31 9.20
CA VAL A 289 2.36 0.35 8.43
C VAL A 289 3.85 0.71 8.46
N ALA A 290 4.19 1.98 8.20
CA ALA A 290 5.57 2.46 8.26
C ALA A 290 6.19 2.28 9.66
N GLY A 291 5.39 2.46 10.71
CA GLY A 291 5.81 2.25 12.11
C GLY A 291 6.21 0.82 12.40
N VAL A 292 5.39 -0.17 11.98
CA VAL A 292 5.74 -1.60 12.12
C VAL A 292 7.05 -1.93 11.42
N ILE A 293 7.32 -1.33 10.26
CA ILE A 293 8.52 -1.60 9.45
C ILE A 293 9.76 -0.94 10.06
N ALA A 294 9.69 0.37 10.37
CA ALA A 294 10.88 1.21 10.52
C ALA A 294 10.78 2.31 11.59
N ALA A 295 9.89 2.23 12.58
CA ALA A 295 10.02 3.09 13.75
C ALA A 295 11.41 2.91 14.37
N GLN A 296 12.06 3.99 14.80
CA GLN A 296 13.47 3.93 15.24
C GLN A 296 13.59 3.20 16.57
N ASN A 297 14.24 2.03 16.57
CA ASN A 297 14.46 1.24 17.76
C ASN A 297 15.46 1.91 18.74
N ASN A 298 15.26 1.66 20.03
CA ASN A 298 16.17 2.06 21.11
C ASN A 298 16.41 3.57 21.20
N ASN A 299 15.41 4.37 20.86
CA ASN A 299 15.45 5.83 20.94
C ASN A 299 14.74 6.39 22.17
N GLY A 300 14.14 5.50 22.99
CA GLY A 300 13.48 5.82 24.26
C GLY A 300 12.10 6.47 24.11
N ILE A 301 11.50 6.44 22.91
CA ILE A 301 10.16 6.96 22.65
C ILE A 301 9.34 5.96 21.85
N GLY A 302 8.02 5.99 22.01
CA GLY A 302 7.08 5.27 21.16
C GLY A 302 7.30 3.76 21.14
N ILE A 303 7.43 3.21 19.96
CA ILE A 303 7.44 1.79 19.65
C ILE A 303 8.81 1.33 19.13
N SER A 304 9.03 0.01 19.13
CA SER A 304 10.06 -0.63 18.31
C SER A 304 9.44 -1.12 16.99
N SER A 305 10.29 -1.46 16.04
CA SER A 305 9.90 -1.97 14.73
C SER A 305 10.79 -3.12 14.28
N ILE A 306 10.37 -3.83 13.23
CA ILE A 306 11.13 -4.98 12.71
C ILE A 306 12.54 -4.57 12.27
N ALA A 307 12.66 -3.45 11.54
CA ALA A 307 13.90 -3.05 10.87
C ALA A 307 14.26 -1.56 11.05
N GLY A 308 13.86 -0.96 12.18
CA GLY A 308 14.07 0.46 12.48
C GLY A 308 15.49 0.86 12.88
N GLY A 309 16.44 -0.07 12.82
CA GLY A 309 17.81 0.17 13.28
C GLY A 309 17.92 0.10 14.80
N ASN A 310 18.79 0.92 15.36
CA ASN A 310 18.89 1.20 16.79
C ASN A 310 19.50 2.59 16.97
N ALA A 311 19.88 2.96 18.21
CA ALA A 311 20.45 4.29 18.47
C ALA A 311 21.69 4.63 17.62
N ASP A 312 22.50 3.62 17.26
CA ASP A 312 23.77 3.77 16.57
C ASP A 312 23.74 3.32 15.10
N ILE A 313 22.80 2.46 14.74
CA ILE A 313 22.68 1.85 13.41
C ILE A 313 21.37 2.30 12.76
N PRO A 314 21.40 3.02 11.62
CA PRO A 314 20.18 3.40 10.91
C PRO A 314 19.41 2.17 10.43
N GLY A 315 18.09 2.23 10.53
CA GLY A 315 17.19 1.23 9.98
C GLY A 315 16.99 1.35 8.47
N VAL A 316 16.09 0.54 7.94
CA VAL A 316 15.61 0.62 6.55
C VAL A 316 14.99 1.99 6.27
N LYS A 317 14.86 2.36 5.00
CA LYS A 317 14.28 3.64 4.59
C LYS A 317 12.87 3.46 4.06
N ILE A 318 11.95 4.29 4.53
CA ILE A 318 10.55 4.32 4.09
C ILE A 318 10.37 5.34 2.98
N MET A 319 9.92 4.89 1.81
CA MET A 319 9.48 5.74 0.70
C MET A 319 7.94 5.77 0.72
N SER A 320 7.34 6.96 0.89
CA SER A 320 5.88 7.10 0.93
C SER A 320 5.32 7.20 -0.49
N CYS A 321 4.79 6.11 -0.99
CA CYS A 321 4.09 6.06 -2.28
C CYS A 321 2.58 6.15 -2.05
N GLN A 322 2.07 7.37 -1.89
CA GLN A 322 0.69 7.60 -1.50
C GLN A 322 -0.28 7.32 -2.65
N ILE A 323 -1.07 6.26 -2.50
CA ILE A 323 -2.11 5.84 -3.46
C ILE A 323 -3.53 6.04 -2.92
N PHE A 324 -3.69 6.34 -1.63
CA PHE A 324 -4.95 6.74 -1.01
C PHE A 324 -4.79 8.10 -0.33
N SER A 325 -5.79 8.98 -0.48
CA SER A 325 -5.75 10.33 0.09
C SER A 325 -7.16 10.85 0.34
N GLY A 326 -7.52 10.96 1.60
CA GLY A 326 -8.85 11.42 2.01
C GLY A 326 -9.98 10.59 1.39
N ASN A 327 -10.99 11.27 0.86
CA ASN A 327 -12.10 10.68 0.11
C ASN A 327 -11.84 10.61 -1.41
N ALA A 328 -10.65 10.97 -1.88
CA ALA A 328 -10.35 10.90 -3.29
C ALA A 328 -10.34 9.43 -3.76
N VAL A 329 -10.89 9.20 -4.93
CA VAL A 329 -10.91 7.89 -5.56
C VAL A 329 -9.52 7.54 -6.05
N SER A 330 -8.94 6.47 -5.52
CA SER A 330 -7.73 5.88 -6.08
C SER A 330 -8.05 5.00 -7.27
N ASN A 331 -7.08 4.78 -8.15
CA ASN A 331 -7.30 4.01 -9.37
C ASN A 331 -6.02 3.29 -9.82
N SER A 332 -6.19 2.38 -10.78
CA SER A 332 -5.09 1.58 -11.33
C SER A 332 -3.92 2.43 -11.83
N LEU A 333 -4.19 3.60 -12.45
CA LEU A 333 -3.13 4.50 -12.93
C LEU A 333 -2.23 5.01 -11.81
N ALA A 334 -2.83 5.41 -10.66
CA ALA A 334 -2.06 5.85 -9.49
C ALA A 334 -1.18 4.72 -8.96
N THR A 335 -1.75 3.52 -8.86
CA THR A 335 -1.05 2.35 -8.32
C THR A 335 0.14 1.92 -9.18
N VAL A 336 -0.06 1.78 -10.50
CA VAL A 336 1.03 1.34 -11.40
C VAL A 336 2.15 2.37 -11.51
N ARG A 337 1.80 3.67 -11.48
CA ARG A 337 2.80 4.74 -11.39
C ARG A 337 3.62 4.65 -10.11
N ALA A 338 2.97 4.37 -8.96
CA ALA A 338 3.65 4.19 -7.67
C ALA A 338 4.61 3.00 -7.69
N ILE A 339 4.21 1.86 -8.28
CA ILE A 339 5.04 0.66 -8.41
C ILE A 339 6.32 0.96 -9.22
N LYS A 340 6.15 1.55 -10.41
CA LYS A 340 7.32 1.88 -11.24
C LYS A 340 8.21 2.95 -10.61
N TYR A 341 7.62 3.99 -10.03
CA TYR A 341 8.35 5.04 -9.30
C TYR A 341 9.21 4.43 -8.18
N ALA A 342 8.66 3.51 -7.41
CA ALA A 342 9.38 2.83 -6.34
C ALA A 342 10.63 2.09 -6.89
N ALA A 343 10.45 1.32 -7.98
CA ALA A 343 11.55 0.62 -8.65
C ALA A 343 12.65 1.57 -9.12
N ASP A 344 12.26 2.66 -9.80
CA ASP A 344 13.17 3.62 -10.41
C ASP A 344 13.96 4.45 -9.38
N ASN A 345 13.42 4.60 -8.18
CA ASN A 345 14.05 5.33 -7.08
C ASN A 345 14.70 4.42 -6.02
N GLY A 346 14.94 3.16 -6.38
CA GLY A 346 15.79 2.26 -5.61
C GLY A 346 15.11 1.47 -4.51
N ALA A 347 13.78 1.50 -4.39
CA ALA A 347 13.08 0.59 -3.50
C ALA A 347 13.28 -0.85 -3.97
N VAL A 348 13.47 -1.75 -3.01
CA VAL A 348 13.64 -3.19 -3.24
C VAL A 348 12.55 -4.02 -2.58
N ILE A 349 11.69 -3.39 -1.81
CA ILE A 349 10.50 -3.99 -1.20
C ILE A 349 9.30 -3.08 -1.48
N LEU A 350 8.23 -3.65 -2.04
CA LEU A 350 6.90 -3.05 -2.03
C LEU A 350 6.12 -3.59 -0.85
N GLN A 351 5.60 -2.72 -0.02
CA GLN A 351 4.63 -3.03 1.02
C GLN A 351 3.25 -2.58 0.54
N CYS A 352 2.34 -3.55 0.34
CA CYS A 352 1.04 -3.36 -0.28
C CYS A 352 -0.08 -3.88 0.63
N SER A 353 -0.72 -2.99 1.39
CA SER A 353 -1.90 -3.31 2.20
C SER A 353 -3.19 -2.98 1.43
N TRP A 354 -3.26 -3.39 0.19
CA TRP A 354 -4.38 -3.21 -0.74
C TRP A 354 -4.45 -4.37 -1.73
N GLY A 355 -5.57 -4.51 -2.42
CA GLY A 355 -5.79 -5.54 -3.44
C GLY A 355 -7.25 -5.58 -3.87
N TYR A 356 -7.57 -6.54 -4.69
CA TYR A 356 -8.95 -6.87 -5.03
C TYR A 356 -9.52 -7.83 -3.99
N VAL A 357 -10.81 -7.74 -3.76
CA VAL A 357 -11.55 -8.74 -2.98
C VAL A 357 -11.26 -10.14 -3.54
N SER A 358 -11.08 -11.13 -2.68
CA SER A 358 -10.83 -12.50 -3.14
C SER A 358 -11.89 -12.96 -4.15
N GLY A 359 -11.45 -13.62 -5.22
CA GLY A 359 -12.35 -14.23 -6.21
C GLY A 359 -13.24 -15.33 -5.64
N SER A 360 -12.89 -15.83 -4.45
CA SER A 360 -13.64 -16.84 -3.69
C SER A 360 -14.44 -16.24 -2.51
N ALA A 361 -14.45 -14.91 -2.35
CA ALA A 361 -15.19 -14.25 -1.29
C ALA A 361 -16.70 -14.45 -1.48
N ASN A 362 -17.41 -14.59 -0.36
CA ASN A 362 -18.86 -14.64 -0.38
C ASN A 362 -19.43 -13.24 -0.62
N SER A 363 -19.89 -12.96 -1.83
CA SER A 363 -20.43 -11.66 -2.22
C SER A 363 -21.64 -11.23 -1.39
N TYR A 364 -22.36 -12.17 -0.82
CA TYR A 364 -23.52 -11.90 0.04
C TYR A 364 -23.08 -11.37 1.41
N GLU A 365 -22.02 -11.92 1.98
CA GLU A 365 -21.48 -11.49 3.28
C GLU A 365 -20.59 -10.24 3.12
N TRP A 366 -19.84 -10.17 2.04
CA TRP A 366 -18.90 -9.08 1.79
C TRP A 366 -19.51 -7.83 1.13
N GLY A 367 -20.72 -7.95 0.55
CA GLY A 367 -21.46 -6.81 -0.01
C GLY A 367 -20.89 -6.22 -1.31
N GLY A 368 -20.02 -6.94 -2.02
CA GLY A 368 -19.42 -6.53 -3.27
C GLY A 368 -19.19 -7.70 -4.24
N ALA A 369 -18.95 -7.40 -5.51
CA ALA A 369 -18.55 -8.41 -6.47
C ALA A 369 -17.18 -8.99 -6.09
N PRO A 370 -16.98 -10.32 -6.16
CA PRO A 370 -15.66 -10.93 -6.06
C PRO A 370 -14.69 -10.37 -7.11
N GLY A 371 -13.41 -10.28 -6.75
CA GLY A 371 -12.34 -9.96 -7.68
C GLY A 371 -11.98 -11.14 -8.58
N PHE A 372 -10.72 -11.20 -8.97
CA PHE A 372 -10.21 -12.25 -9.87
C PHE A 372 -10.11 -13.60 -9.19
N LYS A 373 -10.45 -14.67 -9.91
CA LYS A 373 -10.46 -16.05 -9.42
C LYS A 373 -9.11 -16.75 -9.55
N ASP A 374 -8.35 -16.35 -10.56
CA ASP A 374 -7.04 -16.92 -10.86
C ASP A 374 -6.13 -15.87 -11.52
N GLU A 375 -4.86 -16.23 -11.65
CA GLU A 375 -3.83 -15.35 -12.20
C GLU A 375 -4.04 -15.05 -13.68
N GLU A 376 -4.59 -15.99 -14.46
CA GLU A 376 -4.87 -15.78 -15.87
C GLU A 376 -5.98 -14.71 -16.06
N GLU A 377 -7.02 -14.80 -15.24
CA GLU A 377 -8.10 -13.80 -15.25
C GLU A 377 -7.57 -12.42 -14.84
N TRP A 378 -6.75 -12.34 -13.77
CA TRP A 378 -6.13 -11.09 -13.36
C TRP A 378 -5.18 -10.54 -14.43
N ALA A 379 -4.25 -11.32 -14.95
CA ALA A 379 -3.29 -10.90 -15.96
C ALA A 379 -3.97 -10.44 -17.26
N THR A 380 -5.08 -11.09 -17.63
CA THR A 380 -5.86 -10.73 -18.83
C THR A 380 -6.62 -9.41 -18.64
N ASN A 381 -7.20 -9.19 -17.46
CA ASN A 381 -8.06 -8.04 -17.19
C ASN A 381 -7.35 -6.85 -16.54
N ALA A 382 -6.14 -7.03 -16.03
CA ALA A 382 -5.28 -5.99 -15.45
C ALA A 382 -3.83 -6.07 -15.97
N PRO A 383 -3.58 -6.20 -17.30
CA PRO A 383 -2.24 -6.41 -17.85
C PRO A 383 -1.27 -5.26 -17.54
N LEU A 384 -1.73 -4.02 -17.42
CA LEU A 384 -0.87 -2.90 -17.01
C LEU A 384 -0.35 -3.07 -15.57
N GLU A 385 -1.19 -3.59 -14.66
CA GLU A 385 -0.80 -3.84 -13.28
C GLU A 385 0.23 -4.96 -13.21
N LYS A 386 0.01 -6.04 -14.00
CA LYS A 386 1.00 -7.11 -14.14
C LYS A 386 2.31 -6.59 -14.72
N ASP A 387 2.28 -5.85 -15.84
CA ASP A 387 3.49 -5.28 -16.46
C ASP A 387 4.28 -4.40 -15.48
N ALA A 388 3.60 -3.61 -14.64
CA ALA A 388 4.24 -2.76 -13.64
C ALA A 388 4.86 -3.57 -12.48
N LEU A 389 4.18 -4.63 -12.02
CA LEU A 389 4.72 -5.55 -11.01
C LEU A 389 5.90 -6.35 -11.56
N ASP A 390 5.82 -6.89 -12.78
CA ASP A 390 6.93 -7.58 -13.44
C ASP A 390 8.15 -6.65 -13.55
N TYR A 391 7.91 -5.38 -13.88
CA TYR A 391 8.99 -4.38 -13.89
C TYR A 391 9.65 -4.22 -12.52
N PHE A 392 8.87 -4.11 -11.45
CA PHE A 392 9.41 -4.00 -10.09
C PHE A 392 10.18 -5.27 -9.69
N LEU A 393 9.60 -6.43 -9.90
CA LEU A 393 10.18 -7.71 -9.50
C LEU A 393 11.53 -7.96 -10.18
N HIS A 394 11.70 -7.51 -11.43
CA HIS A 394 12.90 -7.79 -12.22
C HIS A 394 13.86 -6.60 -12.36
N ASN A 395 13.41 -5.35 -12.16
CA ASN A 395 14.21 -4.15 -12.39
C ASN A 395 14.32 -3.21 -11.19
N ALA A 396 13.73 -3.55 -10.04
CA ALA A 396 13.86 -2.73 -8.83
C ALA A 396 15.31 -2.66 -8.34
N GLY A 397 15.60 -1.65 -7.53
CA GLY A 397 16.96 -1.38 -7.07
C GLY A 397 17.84 -0.80 -8.17
N SER A 398 19.13 -0.82 -7.94
CA SER A 398 20.13 -0.36 -8.89
C SER A 398 21.17 -1.45 -9.12
N PRO A 399 21.98 -1.37 -10.18
CA PRO A 399 23.09 -2.31 -10.40
C PRO A 399 24.08 -2.39 -9.22
N ASN A 400 24.07 -1.37 -8.34
CA ASN A 400 24.88 -1.31 -7.13
C ASN A 400 24.02 -1.40 -5.86
N GLY A 401 22.76 -1.78 -5.97
CA GLY A 401 21.84 -1.94 -4.85
C GLY A 401 22.08 -3.22 -4.06
N PRO A 402 21.35 -3.39 -2.92
CA PRO A 402 21.53 -4.52 -2.02
C PRO A 402 21.06 -5.85 -2.61
N ILE A 403 20.08 -5.81 -3.50
CA ILE A 403 19.56 -6.99 -4.23
C ILE A 403 19.28 -6.61 -5.67
N GLU A 404 19.27 -7.61 -6.54
CA GLU A 404 18.86 -7.52 -7.94
C GLU A 404 17.38 -7.88 -8.05
N GLY A 405 16.58 -7.00 -8.64
CA GLY A 405 15.12 -7.11 -8.62
C GLY A 405 14.49 -6.68 -7.28
N GLY A 406 13.21 -6.94 -7.09
CA GLY A 406 12.43 -6.53 -5.92
C GLY A 406 11.55 -7.63 -5.35
N LEU A 407 11.03 -7.41 -4.15
CA LEU A 407 10.05 -8.24 -3.47
C LEU A 407 8.73 -7.47 -3.34
N ALA A 408 7.65 -8.01 -3.88
CA ALA A 408 6.31 -7.44 -3.75
C ALA A 408 5.54 -8.20 -2.66
N ILE A 409 5.22 -7.53 -1.56
CA ILE A 409 4.59 -8.11 -0.37
C ILE A 409 3.19 -7.52 -0.22
N PHE A 410 2.18 -8.39 -0.23
CA PHE A 410 0.77 -8.02 -0.16
C PHE A 410 0.09 -8.62 1.06
N ALA A 411 -0.90 -7.91 1.60
CA ALA A 411 -1.88 -8.51 2.49
C ALA A 411 -2.71 -9.56 1.71
N GLY A 412 -2.99 -10.70 2.34
CA GLY A 412 -3.76 -11.79 1.71
C GLY A 412 -5.25 -11.46 1.54
N GLY A 413 -5.75 -10.45 2.25
CA GLY A 413 -7.14 -10.01 2.25
C GLY A 413 -7.86 -10.28 3.58
N ASN A 414 -9.03 -9.67 3.75
CA ASN A 414 -9.77 -9.59 5.01
C ASN A 414 -11.22 -10.12 4.91
N GLU A 415 -11.50 -10.97 3.93
CA GLU A 415 -12.84 -11.44 3.61
C GLU A 415 -13.17 -12.79 4.25
N SER A 416 -12.31 -13.34 5.12
CA SER A 416 -12.40 -14.72 5.63
C SER A 416 -12.53 -15.76 4.50
N ALA A 417 -11.98 -15.44 3.33
CA ALA A 417 -12.15 -16.20 2.10
C ALA A 417 -11.11 -17.33 1.96
N PRO A 418 -11.46 -18.47 1.33
CA PRO A 418 -10.58 -19.61 1.14
C PRO A 418 -9.60 -19.42 -0.04
N GLN A 419 -9.16 -18.19 -0.28
CA GLN A 419 -8.19 -17.82 -1.30
C GLN A 419 -7.68 -16.40 -1.00
N ALA A 420 -6.39 -16.12 -1.23
CA ALA A 420 -5.88 -14.75 -1.18
C ALA A 420 -6.39 -13.90 -2.35
N GLY A 421 -6.43 -12.58 -2.17
CA GLY A 421 -6.79 -11.63 -3.22
C GLY A 421 -5.61 -11.31 -4.16
N PHE A 422 -5.92 -10.94 -5.42
CA PHE A 422 -4.93 -10.42 -6.37
C PHE A 422 -4.68 -8.93 -6.13
N PRO A 423 -3.47 -8.42 -6.45
CA PRO A 423 -2.32 -9.12 -7.07
C PRO A 423 -1.52 -10.00 -6.10
N GLY A 424 -1.75 -9.96 -4.79
CA GLY A 424 -0.99 -10.69 -3.79
C GLY A 424 -0.99 -12.21 -3.99
N ALA A 425 -2.04 -12.77 -4.58
CA ALA A 425 -2.17 -14.20 -4.88
C ALA A 425 -1.34 -14.67 -6.10
N ALA A 426 -0.73 -13.75 -6.86
CA ALA A 426 0.12 -14.10 -8.00
C ALA A 426 1.38 -14.86 -7.54
N GLU A 427 1.87 -15.79 -8.36
CA GLU A 427 2.96 -16.71 -8.00
C GLU A 427 4.25 -15.98 -7.60
N GLU A 428 4.56 -14.87 -8.24
CA GLU A 428 5.77 -14.08 -7.98
C GLU A 428 5.64 -13.10 -6.80
N CYS A 429 4.45 -12.96 -6.20
CA CYS A 429 4.19 -12.10 -5.06
C CYS A 429 4.25 -12.89 -3.73
N ILE A 430 4.49 -12.17 -2.64
CA ILE A 430 4.42 -12.71 -1.29
C ILE A 430 3.11 -12.26 -0.66
N SER A 431 2.17 -13.18 -0.47
CA SER A 431 0.89 -12.91 0.19
C SER A 431 0.94 -13.32 1.65
N VAL A 432 0.51 -12.44 2.54
CA VAL A 432 0.62 -12.62 4.00
C VAL A 432 -0.77 -12.66 4.63
N SER A 433 -1.13 -13.81 5.20
CA SER A 433 -2.31 -13.98 6.05
C SER A 433 -2.05 -13.53 7.48
N ALA A 434 -3.11 -13.29 8.25
CA ALA A 434 -3.02 -12.79 9.61
C ALA A 434 -3.21 -13.89 10.67
N THR A 435 -2.36 -13.88 11.72
CA THR A 435 -2.53 -14.69 12.92
C THR A 435 -2.77 -13.82 14.15
N ALA A 436 -3.41 -14.41 15.17
CA ALA A 436 -3.59 -13.85 16.50
C ALA A 436 -2.47 -14.31 17.44
N ALA A 437 -2.48 -13.78 18.68
CA ALA A 437 -1.46 -14.00 19.70
C ALA A 437 -1.45 -15.42 20.31
N ASP A 438 -2.25 -16.35 19.80
CA ASP A 438 -2.36 -17.74 20.20
C ASP A 438 -2.14 -18.72 19.02
N TYR A 439 -1.49 -18.25 17.95
CA TYR A 439 -1.29 -18.96 16.69
C TYR A 439 -2.57 -19.32 15.91
N THR A 440 -3.76 -18.93 16.38
CA THR A 440 -4.96 -19.12 15.59
C THR A 440 -4.98 -18.13 14.43
N PRO A 441 -5.65 -18.47 13.30
CA PRO A 441 -5.93 -17.47 12.28
C PRO A 441 -6.73 -16.30 12.87
N ALA A 442 -6.45 -15.08 12.42
CA ALA A 442 -7.36 -13.97 12.69
C ALA A 442 -8.71 -14.25 11.99
N VAL A 443 -9.83 -13.90 12.63
CA VAL A 443 -11.18 -14.26 12.12
C VAL A 443 -11.48 -13.67 10.75
N TYR A 444 -10.85 -12.57 10.39
CA TYR A 444 -11.04 -11.86 9.12
C TYR A 444 -10.11 -12.36 8.00
N THR A 445 -9.04 -13.09 8.31
CA THR A 445 -7.96 -13.35 7.33
C THR A 445 -8.40 -14.27 6.21
N ASN A 446 -7.95 -13.97 4.98
CA ASN A 446 -8.00 -14.93 3.91
C ASN A 446 -6.95 -16.02 4.11
N TYR A 447 -7.19 -17.20 3.55
CA TYR A 447 -6.36 -18.40 3.74
C TYR A 447 -6.39 -19.30 2.49
N GLY A 448 -5.50 -20.30 2.42
CA GLY A 448 -5.49 -21.29 1.34
C GLY A 448 -4.72 -20.83 0.10
N PRO A 449 -5.17 -21.17 -1.13
CA PRO A 449 -4.43 -20.86 -2.36
C PRO A 449 -4.07 -19.38 -2.50
N GLY A 450 -2.86 -19.12 -3.00
CA GLY A 450 -2.32 -17.78 -3.15
C GLY A 450 -1.76 -17.16 -1.87
N THR A 451 -1.89 -17.82 -0.70
CA THR A 451 -1.22 -17.40 0.54
C THR A 451 0.17 -18.00 0.63
N THR A 452 1.19 -17.15 0.81
CA THR A 452 2.59 -17.59 0.89
C THR A 452 3.01 -17.88 2.33
N ILE A 453 2.65 -16.99 3.26
CA ILE A 453 3.06 -17.04 4.68
C ILE A 453 1.97 -16.43 5.55
N ALA A 454 2.00 -16.71 6.84
CA ALA A 454 1.18 -16.03 7.85
C ALA A 454 2.08 -15.31 8.86
N ALA A 455 1.59 -14.17 9.35
CA ALA A 455 2.28 -13.34 10.35
C ALA A 455 1.27 -12.75 11.34
N PRO A 456 1.70 -12.30 12.52
CA PRO A 456 0.84 -11.58 13.45
C PRO A 456 0.16 -10.38 12.80
N GLY A 457 -1.15 -10.47 12.61
CA GLY A 457 -2.02 -9.38 12.13
C GLY A 457 -2.91 -8.84 13.25
N GLY A 458 -3.02 -9.60 14.34
CA GLY A 458 -3.85 -9.28 15.47
C GLY A 458 -5.32 -9.59 15.27
N ASP A 459 -6.03 -9.75 16.40
CA ASP A 459 -7.46 -10.00 16.41
C ASP A 459 -8.07 -9.56 17.74
N GLN A 460 -9.22 -8.89 17.69
CA GLN A 460 -9.98 -8.54 18.90
C GLN A 460 -10.77 -9.72 19.43
N ASP A 461 -11.06 -10.69 18.59
CA ASP A 461 -11.85 -11.87 18.91
C ASP A 461 -10.97 -13.10 19.14
N TYR A 462 -11.53 -14.11 19.78
CA TYR A 462 -10.96 -15.45 19.81
C TYR A 462 -11.57 -16.27 18.68
N TYR A 463 -10.78 -16.92 17.88
CA TYR A 463 -11.22 -17.65 16.68
C TYR A 463 -12.35 -18.67 16.98
N TYR A 464 -12.20 -19.45 18.05
CA TYR A 464 -13.19 -20.46 18.42
C TYR A 464 -14.40 -19.91 19.23
N GLU A 465 -14.37 -18.63 19.59
CA GLU A 465 -15.37 -17.97 20.42
C GLU A 465 -15.92 -16.70 19.74
N TYR A 466 -15.80 -16.63 18.43
CA TYR A 466 -16.18 -15.45 17.65
C TYR A 466 -17.61 -14.96 17.90
N PHE A 467 -18.54 -15.89 18.17
CA PHE A 467 -19.94 -15.56 18.47
C PHE A 467 -20.21 -15.25 19.96
N ASP A 468 -19.19 -15.31 20.84
CA ASP A 468 -19.33 -14.93 22.25
C ASP A 468 -18.94 -13.47 22.48
N ASP A 469 -19.92 -12.58 22.42
CA ASP A 469 -19.72 -11.14 22.64
C ASP A 469 -19.21 -10.77 24.04
N ASN A 470 -19.24 -11.69 25.00
CA ASN A 470 -18.77 -11.45 26.35
C ASN A 470 -17.32 -11.90 26.60
N HIS A 471 -16.73 -12.61 25.62
CA HIS A 471 -15.38 -13.13 25.73
C HIS A 471 -14.54 -12.77 24.51
N LYS A 472 -13.82 -11.65 24.61
CA LYS A 472 -13.00 -11.09 23.52
C LYS A 472 -11.63 -10.69 24.06
N ARG A 473 -10.59 -10.74 23.21
CA ARG A 473 -9.26 -10.14 23.50
C ARG A 473 -9.38 -8.63 23.64
N GLY A 474 -10.25 -8.01 22.83
CA GLY A 474 -10.33 -6.58 22.71
C GLY A 474 -9.12 -5.98 21.97
N GLU A 475 -8.98 -4.66 22.03
CA GLU A 475 -7.99 -3.91 21.25
C GLU A 475 -6.53 -4.26 21.59
N ILE A 476 -6.26 -4.81 22.77
CA ILE A 476 -4.92 -5.25 23.14
C ILE A 476 -4.43 -6.45 22.29
N GLY A 477 -5.36 -7.20 21.68
CA GLY A 477 -5.05 -8.25 20.72
C GLY A 477 -4.59 -7.75 19.36
N CYS A 478 -4.70 -6.44 19.10
CA CYS A 478 -4.32 -5.81 17.86
C CYS A 478 -2.81 -5.49 17.77
N ILE A 479 -2.36 -5.11 16.60
CA ILE A 479 -0.98 -4.66 16.38
C ILE A 479 -0.84 -3.20 16.82
N LEU A 480 0.15 -2.93 17.64
CA LEU A 480 0.49 -1.59 18.09
C LEU A 480 1.61 -1.01 17.20
N SER A 481 1.37 0.15 16.65
CA SER A 481 2.34 0.90 15.86
C SER A 481 2.21 2.41 16.04
#